data_f1466e8c582409bfdac4988ce4c06001
#
_entry.id   f1466e8c582409bfdac4988ce4c06001
#
_cell.length_a   1.000
_cell.length_b   1.000
_cell.length_c   1.000
_cell.angle_alpha   90.00
_cell.angle_beta   90.00
_cell.angle_gamma   90.00
#
_symmetry.space_group_name_H-M   'P 1'
#
loop_
_entity.id
_entity.type
_entity.pdbx_description
1 polymer ?
#
loop_
_entity_poly.entity_id
_entity_poly.type
_entity_poly.pdbx_seq_one_letter_code
_entity_poly.pdbx_strand_id
1 'polypeptide(L)'
;MNKFRIIALVSFCFVFASCSDIDKTDNLVSINLLPFLKQDIRVNLSDCIDSIFYIQPEFTIEAIPGSYKKVKLIEDKVIILDEFNRLFIYLTNGQYLFSITNVGRGPGEHLNIWDFTIQNG
;
A
#
# COMPACT_ATOMS: atom_id res chain seq x y z
N MET A 1 19.72 -47.45 -44.38
CA MET A 1 20.13 -46.30 -43.54
C MET A 1 18.90 -45.79 -42.86
N ASN A 2 18.84 -45.90 -41.57
CA ASN A 2 17.64 -46.22 -40.77
C ASN A 2 16.68 -45.03 -40.62
N LYS A 3 15.42 -45.23 -41.06
CA LYS A 3 14.30 -44.28 -40.85
C LYS A 3 14.16 -43.91 -39.36
N PHE A 4 14.53 -44.76 -38.44
CA PHE A 4 14.59 -44.51 -36.99
C PHE A 4 15.58 -43.40 -36.60
N ARG A 5 16.71 -43.28 -37.28
CA ARG A 5 17.72 -42.25 -37.00
C ARG A 5 17.27 -40.85 -37.43
N ILE A 6 16.49 -40.78 -38.50
CA ILE A 6 15.95 -39.50 -39.02
C ILE A 6 14.83 -39.01 -38.08
N ILE A 7 13.97 -39.90 -37.60
CA ILE A 7 12.90 -39.59 -36.65
C ILE A 7 13.47 -39.07 -35.32
N ALA A 8 14.53 -39.71 -34.81
CA ALA A 8 15.21 -39.25 -33.59
C ALA A 8 15.86 -37.87 -33.74
N LEU A 9 16.42 -37.57 -34.91
CA LEU A 9 17.06 -36.30 -35.19
C LEU A 9 16.05 -35.15 -35.34
N VAL A 10 14.89 -35.43 -35.95
CA VAL A 10 13.78 -34.45 -36.08
C VAL A 10 13.14 -34.20 -34.72
N SER A 11 12.95 -35.22 -33.86
CA SER A 11 12.43 -35.07 -32.52
C SER A 11 13.36 -34.23 -31.62
N PHE A 12 14.67 -34.36 -31.80
CA PHE A 12 15.65 -33.55 -31.02
C PHE A 12 15.65 -32.07 -31.41
N CYS A 13 15.37 -31.73 -32.65
CA CYS A 13 15.26 -30.31 -33.08
C CYS A 13 14.05 -29.59 -32.51
N PHE A 14 12.95 -30.31 -32.19
CA PHE A 14 11.76 -29.68 -31.64
C PHE A 14 11.92 -29.23 -30.15
N VAL A 15 12.87 -29.77 -29.42
CA VAL A 15 13.10 -29.46 -28.01
C VAL A 15 13.79 -28.11 -27.84
N PHE A 16 14.45 -27.58 -28.86
CA PHE A 16 15.17 -26.30 -28.79
C PHE A 16 14.35 -25.06 -29.27
N ALA A 17 13.14 -25.30 -29.80
CA ALA A 17 12.31 -24.22 -30.33
C ALA A 17 11.35 -23.60 -29.28
N SER A 18 11.47 -23.98 -28.00
CA SER A 18 10.53 -23.55 -26.95
C SER A 18 11.10 -22.47 -26.00
N CYS A 19 12.04 -21.66 -26.47
CA CYS A 19 12.39 -20.42 -25.79
C CYS A 19 11.91 -19.24 -26.64
N SER A 20 10.64 -18.91 -26.56
CA SER A 20 10.19 -17.58 -26.94
C SER A 20 10.46 -16.66 -25.75
N ASP A 21 11.43 -15.78 -25.88
CA ASP A 21 11.58 -14.61 -25.04
C ASP A 21 10.27 -13.83 -25.09
N ILE A 22 9.51 -13.92 -24.00
CA ILE A 22 8.41 -13.00 -23.78
C ILE A 22 9.08 -11.68 -23.44
N ASP A 23 9.29 -10.83 -24.43
CA ASP A 23 9.53 -9.40 -24.22
C ASP A 23 8.31 -8.82 -23.51
N LYS A 24 8.26 -9.03 -22.19
CA LYS A 24 7.46 -8.17 -21.32
C LYS A 24 8.17 -6.83 -21.30
N THR A 25 7.85 -5.98 -22.26
CA THR A 25 8.01 -4.54 -22.11
C THR A 25 7.00 -4.09 -21.05
N ASP A 26 7.23 -4.52 -19.81
CA ASP A 26 6.68 -3.81 -18.69
C ASP A 26 7.24 -2.39 -18.78
N ASN A 27 6.36 -1.39 -18.82
CA ASN A 27 6.72 0.02 -18.68
C ASN A 27 7.28 0.28 -17.27
N LEU A 28 8.34 -0.43 -16.92
CA LEU A 28 9.03 -0.25 -15.66
C LEU A 28 9.83 1.05 -15.76
N VAL A 29 9.41 2.03 -15.00
CA VAL A 29 10.19 3.24 -14.79
C VAL A 29 11.43 2.87 -13.98
N SER A 30 12.57 2.76 -14.66
CA SER A 30 13.85 2.51 -14.00
C SER A 30 14.36 3.81 -13.41
N ILE A 31 14.43 3.89 -12.09
CA ILE A 31 15.02 5.03 -11.37
C ILE A 31 16.46 4.68 -11.03
N ASN A 32 17.42 5.36 -11.67
CA ASN A 32 18.83 5.22 -11.35
C ASN A 32 19.18 6.09 -10.15
N LEU A 33 19.36 5.48 -8.99
CA LEU A 33 19.71 6.17 -7.75
C LEU A 33 21.23 6.37 -7.54
N LEU A 34 22.05 5.68 -8.31
CA LEU A 34 23.51 5.71 -8.14
C LEU A 34 24.15 7.10 -8.22
N PRO A 35 23.72 8.02 -9.11
CA PRO A 35 24.27 9.37 -9.15
C PRO A 35 24.01 10.19 -7.88
N PHE A 36 22.94 9.86 -7.17
CA PHE A 36 22.46 10.61 -6.00
C PHE A 36 23.08 10.13 -4.69
N LEU A 37 23.60 8.89 -4.65
CA LEU A 37 24.21 8.31 -3.43
C LEU A 37 25.50 9.01 -2.97
N LYS A 38 26.15 9.79 -3.85
CA LYS A 38 27.41 10.49 -3.57
C LYS A 38 27.22 11.99 -3.38
N GLN A 39 26.02 12.51 -3.53
CA GLN A 39 25.73 13.93 -3.36
C GLN A 39 24.98 14.11 -2.04
N ASP A 40 25.46 15.04 -1.22
CA ASP A 40 24.70 15.53 -0.06
C ASP A 40 23.59 16.45 -0.58
N ILE A 41 22.53 15.84 -1.12
CA ILE A 41 21.39 16.57 -1.67
C ILE A 41 20.53 17.00 -0.50
N ARG A 42 20.58 18.28 -0.17
CA ARG A 42 19.63 18.91 0.76
C ARG A 42 18.40 19.30 -0.03
N VAL A 43 17.31 18.59 0.19
CA VAL A 43 16.00 18.96 -0.32
C VAL A 43 15.34 19.86 0.71
N ASN A 44 14.97 21.08 0.31
CA ASN A 44 14.17 21.92 1.19
C ASN A 44 12.74 21.39 1.24
N LEU A 45 12.15 21.41 2.40
CA LEU A 45 10.77 20.95 2.59
C LEU A 45 9.78 21.72 1.70
N SER A 46 10.03 23.04 1.51
CA SER A 46 9.27 23.90 0.61
C SER A 46 9.25 23.48 -0.85
N ASP A 47 10.22 22.66 -1.29
CA ASP A 47 10.29 22.18 -2.68
C ASP A 47 9.37 20.97 -2.91
N CYS A 48 8.90 20.36 -1.82
CA CYS A 48 8.08 19.12 -1.84
C CYS A 48 6.68 19.32 -1.25
N ILE A 49 6.44 20.41 -0.53
CA ILE A 49 5.20 20.64 0.21
C ILE A 49 4.60 22.00 -0.20
N ASP A 50 3.41 21.95 -0.77
CA ASP A 50 2.67 23.17 -1.14
C ASP A 50 2.02 23.85 0.06
N SER A 51 1.52 23.06 1.03
CA SER A 51 0.84 23.57 2.20
C SER A 51 0.91 22.61 3.38
N ILE A 52 0.83 23.15 4.58
CA ILE A 52 0.72 22.41 5.84
C ILE A 52 -0.55 22.89 6.52
N PHE A 53 -1.39 21.95 6.94
CA PHE A 53 -2.55 22.24 7.75
C PHE A 53 -2.57 21.35 8.98
N TYR A 54 -3.22 21.85 10.04
CA TYR A 54 -3.34 21.14 11.30
C TYR A 54 -4.80 20.78 11.53
N ILE A 55 -5.03 19.56 11.97
CA ILE A 55 -6.33 19.08 12.40
C ILE A 55 -6.24 18.81 13.90
N GLN A 56 -7.09 19.45 14.67
CA GLN A 56 -7.22 19.21 16.09
C GLN A 56 -8.44 18.32 16.31
N PRO A 57 -8.28 17.02 16.58
CA PRO A 57 -9.40 16.12 16.85
C PRO A 57 -10.14 16.56 18.12
N GLU A 58 -11.45 16.43 18.09
CA GLU A 58 -12.29 16.61 19.27
C GLU A 58 -12.07 15.42 20.22
N PHE A 59 -11.75 15.73 21.48
CA PHE A 59 -11.58 14.71 22.52
C PHE A 59 -12.86 14.58 23.33
N THR A 60 -13.56 13.46 23.13
CA THR A 60 -14.67 13.04 23.99
C THR A 60 -14.31 11.76 24.71
N ILE A 61 -15.06 11.36 25.73
CA ILE A 61 -14.81 10.11 26.47
C ILE A 61 -14.79 8.90 25.52
N GLU A 62 -15.55 8.96 24.42
CA GLU A 62 -15.67 7.91 23.42
C GLU A 62 -14.62 8.02 22.31
N ALA A 63 -13.95 9.15 22.20
CA ALA A 63 -13.03 9.51 21.12
C ALA A 63 -11.62 9.83 21.63
N ILE A 64 -11.06 8.94 22.43
CA ILE A 64 -9.67 9.02 22.91
C ILE A 64 -8.87 7.90 22.24
N PRO A 65 -8.22 8.15 21.10
CA PRO A 65 -7.31 7.19 20.50
C PRO A 65 -6.06 7.04 21.36
N GLY A 66 -5.48 5.84 21.36
CA GLY A 66 -4.14 5.59 21.88
C GLY A 66 -3.05 6.12 20.97
N SER A 67 -1.87 5.51 21.00
CA SER A 67 -0.80 5.83 20.05
C SER A 67 -1.25 5.54 18.62
N TYR A 68 -0.96 6.46 17.71
CA TYR A 68 -1.40 6.35 16.32
C TYR A 68 -0.54 5.34 15.56
N LYS A 69 -1.16 4.28 15.07
CA LYS A 69 -0.54 3.28 14.21
C LYS A 69 -0.61 3.68 12.73
N LYS A 70 -1.73 4.24 12.31
CA LYS A 70 -1.97 4.68 10.94
C LYS A 70 -2.98 5.81 10.89
N VAL A 71 -2.70 6.82 10.08
CA VAL A 71 -3.63 7.92 9.80
C VAL A 71 -3.82 7.99 8.29
N LYS A 72 -5.06 8.08 7.85
CA LYS A 72 -5.41 8.36 6.45
C LYS A 72 -6.37 9.53 6.39
N LEU A 73 -6.10 10.41 5.42
CA LEU A 73 -7.02 11.45 4.99
C LEU A 73 -7.71 10.98 3.71
N ILE A 74 -9.02 10.91 3.74
CA ILE A 74 -9.84 10.47 2.61
C ILE A 74 -11.00 11.44 2.49
N GLU A 75 -11.01 12.22 1.40
CA GLU A 75 -11.96 13.30 1.18
C GLU A 75 -11.96 14.30 2.35
N ASP A 76 -13.07 14.40 3.07
CA ASP A 76 -13.26 15.27 4.22
C ASP A 76 -13.08 14.55 5.58
N LYS A 77 -12.59 13.30 5.54
CA LYS A 77 -12.48 12.45 6.74
C LYS A 77 -11.04 12.11 7.08
N VAL A 78 -10.73 12.19 8.36
CA VAL A 78 -9.50 11.70 8.95
C VAL A 78 -9.79 10.41 9.70
N ILE A 79 -9.13 9.35 9.31
CA ILE A 79 -9.30 8.04 9.91
C ILE A 79 -8.02 7.67 10.64
N ILE A 80 -8.15 7.41 11.92
CA ILE A 80 -7.05 7.08 12.82
C ILE A 80 -7.21 5.63 13.28
N LEU A 81 -6.23 4.80 12.97
CA LEU A 81 -6.07 3.47 13.55
C LEU A 81 -5.07 3.57 14.69
N ASP A 82 -5.46 3.15 15.88
CA ASP A 82 -4.59 3.16 17.05
C ASP A 82 -3.89 1.81 17.30
N GLU A 83 -2.99 1.79 18.27
CA GLU A 83 -2.25 0.60 18.68
C GLU A 83 -3.12 -0.54 19.23
N PHE A 84 -4.31 -0.21 19.74
CA PHE A 84 -5.29 -1.16 20.23
C PHE A 84 -6.22 -1.71 19.14
N ASN A 85 -5.91 -1.44 17.87
CA ASN A 85 -6.70 -1.84 16.69
C ASN A 85 -8.11 -1.22 16.65
N ARG A 86 -8.28 -0.04 17.22
CA ARG A 86 -9.51 0.73 17.17
C ARG A 86 -9.42 1.77 16.06
N LEU A 87 -10.51 1.98 15.35
CA LEU A 87 -10.61 3.01 14.31
C LEU A 87 -11.45 4.17 14.84
N PHE A 88 -10.94 5.38 14.66
CA PHE A 88 -11.62 6.62 14.97
C PHE A 88 -11.78 7.44 13.71
N ILE A 89 -12.97 7.95 13.48
CA ILE A 89 -13.30 8.72 12.28
C ILE A 89 -13.68 10.13 12.69
N TYR A 90 -12.98 11.11 12.11
CA TYR A 90 -13.20 12.53 12.31
C TYR A 90 -13.41 13.21 10.96
N LEU A 91 -14.04 14.38 10.97
CA LEU A 91 -14.00 15.31 9.85
C LEU A 91 -12.65 16.08 9.85
N THR A 92 -12.32 16.68 8.72
CA THR A 92 -11.11 17.52 8.59
C THR A 92 -11.13 18.78 9.47
N ASN A 93 -12.30 19.19 9.93
CA ASN A 93 -12.44 20.26 10.93
C ASN A 93 -12.17 19.78 12.38
N GLY A 94 -11.89 18.47 12.57
CA GLY A 94 -11.62 17.87 13.87
C GLY A 94 -12.83 17.27 14.56
N GLN A 95 -14.04 17.46 14.06
CA GLN A 95 -15.26 16.93 14.66
C GLN A 95 -15.26 15.39 14.66
N TYR A 96 -15.54 14.79 15.80
CA TYR A 96 -15.70 13.35 15.93
C TYR A 96 -17.01 12.88 15.26
N LEU A 97 -16.93 11.80 14.50
CA LEU A 97 -18.09 11.18 13.87
C LEU A 97 -18.48 9.88 14.58
N PHE A 98 -17.60 8.91 14.57
CA PHE A 98 -17.81 7.61 15.22
C PHE A 98 -16.49 6.86 15.35
N SER A 99 -16.53 5.76 16.09
CA SER A 99 -15.40 4.83 16.20
C SER A 99 -15.83 3.37 16.06
N ILE A 100 -14.89 2.53 15.65
CA ILE A 100 -15.01 1.08 15.62
C ILE A 100 -14.04 0.53 16.64
N THR A 101 -14.55 0.16 17.81
CA THR A 101 -13.74 -0.22 18.97
C THR A 101 -13.96 -1.65 19.44
N ASN A 102 -14.81 -2.42 18.74
CA ASN A 102 -15.18 -3.77 19.12
C ASN A 102 -14.05 -4.77 18.82
N VAL A 103 -13.01 -4.75 19.65
CA VAL A 103 -11.87 -5.65 19.53
C VAL A 103 -12.16 -6.90 20.37
N GLY A 104 -12.22 -8.08 19.71
CA GLY A 104 -12.54 -9.34 20.39
C GLY A 104 -12.72 -10.49 19.41
N ARG A 105 -13.33 -11.59 19.89
CA ARG A 105 -13.59 -12.82 19.11
C ARG A 105 -15.07 -13.16 18.95
N GLY A 106 -15.94 -12.28 19.38
CA GLY A 106 -17.38 -12.45 19.27
C GLY A 106 -17.95 -12.04 17.90
N PRO A 107 -19.23 -12.29 17.65
CA PRO A 107 -19.91 -11.81 16.47
C PRO A 107 -19.88 -10.27 16.38
N GLY A 108 -19.41 -9.72 15.27
CA GLY A 108 -19.26 -8.28 15.06
C GLY A 108 -18.03 -7.66 15.70
N GLU A 109 -17.12 -8.48 16.27
CA GLU A 109 -15.83 -8.07 16.79
C GLU A 109 -14.71 -8.38 15.80
N HIS A 110 -13.58 -7.69 15.95
CA HIS A 110 -12.38 -7.91 15.13
C HIS A 110 -11.15 -8.05 16.03
N LEU A 111 -10.19 -8.89 15.63
CA LEU A 111 -8.95 -9.11 16.39
C LEU A 111 -7.88 -8.08 16.04
N ASN A 112 -7.65 -7.88 14.75
CA ASN A 112 -6.62 -6.99 14.23
C ASN A 112 -7.08 -6.29 12.98
N ILE A 113 -6.78 -5.01 12.90
CA ILE A 113 -6.88 -4.22 11.69
C ILE A 113 -5.47 -3.92 11.21
N TRP A 114 -5.09 -4.47 10.06
CA TRP A 114 -3.78 -4.25 9.45
C TRP A 114 -3.80 -3.05 8.52
N ASP A 115 -4.88 -2.93 7.75
CA ASP A 115 -5.13 -1.83 6.84
C ASP A 115 -6.64 -1.62 6.67
N PHE A 116 -6.99 -0.47 6.13
CA PHE A 116 -8.37 -0.12 5.83
C PHE A 116 -8.43 0.75 4.57
N THR A 117 -9.58 0.68 3.90
CA THR A 117 -9.93 1.54 2.76
C THR A 117 -11.38 1.97 2.88
N ILE A 118 -11.73 3.07 2.24
CA ILE A 118 -13.11 3.51 2.08
C ILE A 118 -13.51 3.21 0.65
N GLN A 119 -14.66 2.60 0.48
CA GLN A 119 -15.30 2.43 -0.79
C GLN A 119 -16.55 3.32 -0.81
N ASN A 120 -16.60 4.22 -1.76
CA ASN A 120 -17.81 5.00 -2.02
C ASN A 120 -18.83 4.06 -2.67
N GLY A 121 -19.97 3.88 -2.03
CA GLY A 121 -21.08 3.07 -2.50
C GLY A 121 -21.90 3.78 -3.56
#